data_1838b15a4e4f436debddddbd04c098a0
#
_entry.id   1838b15a4e4f436debddddbd04c098a0
#
_cell.length_a   1.000
_cell.length_b   1.000
_cell.length_c   1.000
_cell.angle_alpha   90.00
_cell.angle_beta   90.00
_cell.angle_gamma   90.00
#
_symmetry.space_group_name_H-M   'P 1'
#
loop_
_entity.id
_entity.type
_entity.pdbx_description
1 polymer ?
#
loop_
_entity_poly.entity_id
_entity_poly.type
_entity_poly.pdbx_seq_one_letter_code
_entity_poly.pdbx_strand_id
1 'polypeptide(L)'
;KLKKEINNLSKATHREITKSRQHFLILHLPSTYRDIMNMGITDDYTMGYAMEIGFRASTSRSFLFYDLEMEYTTALRVHPFAVMEGTLRDYQQMNVEQALIAYKNIIDEVKAVNGTYISLWHTESVSDKNRWVGWRELYEKMIDYALS
;
A
#
# COMPACT_ATOMS: atom_id res chain seq x y z
N LYS A 1 2.27 22.20 -0.47
CA LYS A 1 1.03 21.52 -0.89
C LYS A 1 0.60 20.51 0.16
N LEU A 2 1.39 19.48 0.48
CA LEU A 2 1.09 18.40 1.41
C LEU A 2 0.67 18.90 2.81
N LYS A 3 1.40 19.86 3.40
CA LYS A 3 1.06 20.45 4.71
C LYS A 3 -0.36 21.06 4.75
N LYS A 4 -0.81 21.69 3.64
CA LYS A 4 -2.17 22.22 3.54
C LYS A 4 -3.21 21.10 3.48
N GLU A 5 -2.91 20.03 2.76
CA GLU A 5 -3.79 18.85 2.65
C GLU A 5 -3.95 18.15 4.00
N ILE A 6 -2.85 17.93 4.73
CA ILE A 6 -2.86 17.37 6.10
C ILE A 6 -3.71 18.24 7.04
N ASN A 7 -3.52 19.56 7.03
CA ASN A 7 -4.29 20.47 7.87
C ASN A 7 -5.79 20.46 7.52
N ASN A 8 -6.14 20.41 6.23
CA ASN A 8 -7.54 20.36 5.80
C ASN A 8 -8.18 19.03 6.25
N LEU A 9 -7.48 17.92 6.08
CA LEU A 9 -7.97 16.61 6.50
C LEU A 9 -8.12 16.53 8.02
N SER A 10 -7.13 17.03 8.76
CA SER A 10 -7.19 17.08 10.23
C SER A 10 -8.40 17.88 10.72
N LYS A 11 -8.69 19.04 10.10
CA LYS A 11 -9.88 19.83 10.43
C LYS A 11 -11.18 19.10 10.10
N ALA A 12 -11.24 18.43 8.94
CA ALA A 12 -12.44 17.70 8.50
C ALA A 12 -12.73 16.46 9.35
N THR A 13 -11.68 15.78 9.81
CA THR A 13 -11.82 14.54 10.59
C THR A 13 -11.79 14.74 12.10
N HIS A 14 -11.44 15.97 12.56
CA HIS A 14 -11.18 16.28 13.98
C HIS A 14 -10.14 15.35 14.62
N ARG A 15 -9.15 14.91 13.83
CA ARG A 15 -8.08 13.98 14.25
C ARG A 15 -6.74 14.45 13.73
N GLU A 16 -5.69 14.11 14.44
CA GLU A 16 -4.33 14.22 13.94
C GLU A 16 -4.11 13.22 12.79
N ILE A 17 -3.44 13.69 11.73
CA ILE A 17 -3.13 12.86 10.56
C ILE A 17 -1.69 12.40 10.68
N THR A 18 -1.52 11.14 11.03
CA THR A 18 -0.21 10.51 11.26
C THR A 18 0.16 9.45 10.22
N LYS A 19 -0.76 9.13 9.29
CA LYS A 19 -0.56 8.11 8.27
C LYS A 19 -0.56 8.70 6.88
N SER A 20 0.33 8.21 6.00
CA SER A 20 0.42 8.65 4.61
C SER A 20 0.52 7.52 3.62
N ARG A 21 0.08 7.82 2.40
CA ARG A 21 0.41 7.09 1.18
C ARG A 21 0.57 8.10 0.06
N GLN A 22 1.73 8.12 -0.60
CA GLN A 22 1.98 9.04 -1.68
C GLN A 22 1.23 8.61 -2.94
N HIS A 23 0.56 9.56 -3.59
CA HIS A 23 -0.14 9.31 -4.85
C HIS A 23 0.88 8.89 -5.92
N PHE A 24 0.48 7.95 -6.79
CA PHE A 24 1.35 7.28 -7.77
C PHE A 24 2.56 6.54 -7.17
N LEU A 25 2.57 6.28 -5.86
CA LEU A 25 3.64 5.57 -5.15
C LEU A 25 5.03 6.22 -5.35
N ILE A 26 5.06 7.55 -5.55
CA ILE A 26 6.30 8.29 -5.79
C ILE A 26 7.08 8.42 -4.48
N LEU A 27 8.28 7.85 -4.48
CA LEU A 27 9.25 7.94 -3.38
C LEU A 27 10.61 8.37 -3.92
N HIS A 28 11.09 9.50 -3.45
CA HIS A 28 12.46 9.95 -3.60
C HIS A 28 13.14 9.82 -2.24
N LEU A 29 13.89 8.74 -2.02
CA LEU A 29 14.55 8.47 -0.75
C LEU A 29 15.90 9.16 -0.68
N PRO A 30 16.27 9.75 0.49
CA PRO A 30 15.53 9.81 1.74
C PRO A 30 14.55 10.99 1.84
N SER A 31 14.56 11.93 0.89
CA SER A 31 13.88 13.23 1.00
C SER A 31 12.38 13.12 1.24
N THR A 32 11.67 12.23 0.54
CA THR A 32 10.22 12.05 0.74
C THR A 32 9.90 11.67 2.19
N TYR A 33 10.66 10.76 2.77
CA TYR A 33 10.43 10.31 4.14
C TYR A 33 10.80 11.37 5.18
N ARG A 34 11.88 12.11 4.96
CA ARG A 34 12.22 13.28 5.78
C ARG A 34 11.12 14.33 5.77
N ASP A 35 10.58 14.64 4.58
CA ASP A 35 9.51 15.63 4.43
C ASP A 35 8.23 15.23 5.16
N ILE A 36 7.78 13.98 5.05
CA ILE A 36 6.56 13.55 5.74
C ILE A 36 6.75 13.45 7.25
N MET A 37 7.92 13.02 7.74
CA MET A 37 8.26 13.06 9.17
C MET A 37 8.21 14.48 9.74
N ASN A 38 8.75 15.46 9.03
CA ASN A 38 8.69 16.87 9.41
C ASN A 38 7.25 17.43 9.45
N MET A 39 6.30 16.72 8.90
CA MET A 39 4.86 17.06 8.94
C MET A 39 4.07 16.27 9.98
N GLY A 40 4.75 15.46 10.82
CA GLY A 40 4.12 14.66 11.87
C GLY A 40 3.62 13.29 11.44
N ILE A 41 3.97 12.83 10.22
CA ILE A 41 3.63 11.47 9.79
C ILE A 41 4.53 10.46 10.48
N THR A 42 3.93 9.46 11.09
CA THR A 42 4.62 8.36 11.80
C THR A 42 4.55 7.03 11.06
N ASP A 43 3.59 6.88 10.13
CA ASP A 43 3.34 5.64 9.41
C ASP A 43 3.15 5.91 7.91
N ASP A 44 3.92 5.22 7.07
CA ASP A 44 3.81 5.34 5.61
C ASP A 44 3.49 4.00 4.95
N TYR A 45 2.55 4.04 4.00
CA TYR A 45 2.03 2.89 3.25
C TYR A 45 2.35 2.98 1.75
N THR A 46 3.38 3.73 1.37
CA THR A 46 3.74 3.94 -0.04
C THR A 46 4.63 2.83 -0.60
N MET A 47 5.37 2.13 0.27
CA MET A 47 6.41 1.18 -0.12
C MET A 47 5.82 -0.07 -0.79
N GLY A 48 5.68 -0.01 -2.11
CA GLY A 48 5.21 -1.10 -2.96
C GLY A 48 5.49 -0.80 -4.42
N TYR A 49 5.31 -1.78 -5.27
CA TYR A 49 5.42 -1.64 -6.72
C TYR A 49 4.08 -1.24 -7.33
N ALA A 50 4.13 -0.40 -8.37
CA ALA A 50 2.96 -0.09 -9.17
C ALA A 50 2.68 -1.16 -10.23
N MET A 51 3.72 -1.74 -10.82
CA MET A 51 3.63 -2.62 -12.00
C MET A 51 3.84 -4.10 -11.66
N GLU A 52 4.37 -4.42 -10.47
CA GLU A 52 4.74 -5.78 -10.09
C GLU A 52 4.06 -6.22 -8.79
N ILE A 53 3.89 -7.54 -8.64
CA ILE A 53 3.45 -8.18 -7.41
C ILE A 53 4.69 -8.42 -6.53
N GLY A 54 4.56 -8.22 -5.24
CA GLY A 54 5.64 -8.46 -4.27
C GLY A 54 6.03 -7.23 -3.48
N PHE A 55 7.01 -7.39 -2.62
CA PHE A 55 7.42 -6.36 -1.66
C PHE A 55 8.63 -5.58 -2.15
N ARG A 56 8.46 -4.29 -2.44
CA ARG A 56 9.55 -3.39 -2.88
C ARG A 56 10.66 -3.27 -1.85
N ALA A 57 10.36 -3.47 -0.57
CA ALA A 57 11.34 -3.49 0.51
C ALA A 57 11.90 -4.89 0.82
N SER A 58 11.61 -5.90 -0.01
CA SER A 58 12.01 -7.31 0.20
C SER A 58 11.56 -7.90 1.54
N THR A 59 10.54 -7.32 2.17
CA THR A 59 9.94 -7.79 3.41
C THR A 59 8.45 -7.49 3.45
N SER A 60 7.67 -8.42 4.02
CA SER A 60 6.24 -8.26 4.32
C SER A 60 6.01 -7.65 5.71
N ARG A 61 7.05 -7.44 6.51
CA ARG A 61 6.94 -6.88 7.86
C ARG A 61 7.17 -5.38 7.84
N SER A 62 6.46 -4.66 8.69
CA SER A 62 6.71 -3.25 8.93
C SER A 62 8.05 -3.05 9.61
N PHE A 63 8.75 -1.97 9.25
CA PHE A 63 10.05 -1.63 9.81
C PHE A 63 10.19 -0.12 10.04
N LEU A 64 11.13 0.29 10.88
CA LEU A 64 11.50 1.69 11.03
C LEU A 64 12.46 2.08 9.91
N PHE A 65 12.18 3.20 9.26
CA PHE A 65 13.05 3.71 8.21
C PHE A 65 14.42 4.06 8.76
N TYR A 66 15.47 3.48 8.17
CA TYR A 66 16.85 3.85 8.45
C TYR A 66 17.32 4.86 7.38
N ASP A 67 17.73 6.02 7.85
CA ASP A 67 18.28 7.07 6.98
C ASP A 67 19.78 6.83 6.79
N LEU A 68 20.16 6.33 5.63
CA LEU A 68 21.55 5.98 5.30
C LEU A 68 22.48 7.20 5.25
N GLU A 69 21.99 8.40 4.89
CA GLU A 69 22.83 9.59 4.83
C GLU A 69 23.09 10.18 6.21
N MET A 70 22.13 10.05 7.11
CA MET A 70 22.21 10.54 8.49
C MET A 70 22.66 9.44 9.47
N GLU A 71 22.78 8.21 9.01
CA GLU A 71 23.20 7.02 9.75
C GLU A 71 22.42 6.77 11.04
N TYR A 72 21.08 6.94 11.00
CA TYR A 72 20.23 6.64 12.16
C TYR A 72 18.88 6.02 11.80
N THR A 73 18.31 5.26 12.74
CA THR A 73 16.95 4.73 12.65
C THR A 73 15.97 5.83 13.04
N THR A 74 15.05 6.16 12.12
CA THR A 74 14.03 7.18 12.35
C THR A 74 12.82 6.63 13.11
N ALA A 75 11.90 7.51 13.51
CA ALA A 75 10.61 7.10 14.09
C ALA A 75 9.56 6.72 13.05
N LEU A 76 9.83 6.92 11.75
CA LEU A 76 8.88 6.58 10.68
C LEU A 76 8.77 5.08 10.51
N ARG A 77 7.58 4.54 10.67
CA ARG A 77 7.27 3.15 10.39
C ARG A 77 6.78 3.00 8.96
N VAL A 78 7.49 2.19 8.21
CA VAL A 78 7.15 1.85 6.83
C VAL A 78 6.36 0.54 6.83
N HIS A 79 5.22 0.54 6.14
CA HIS A 79 4.33 -0.61 5.97
C HIS A 79 4.31 -1.01 4.49
N PRO A 80 5.14 -1.98 4.06
CA PRO A 80 5.14 -2.42 2.68
C PRO A 80 3.80 -3.07 2.29
N PHE A 81 3.31 -2.79 1.08
CA PHE A 81 2.19 -3.50 0.51
C PHE A 81 2.64 -4.44 -0.60
N ALA A 82 1.89 -5.52 -0.80
CA ALA A 82 2.25 -6.62 -1.68
C ALA A 82 1.78 -6.43 -3.12
N VAL A 83 0.59 -5.85 -3.31
CA VAL A 83 -0.08 -5.80 -4.60
C VAL A 83 -1.15 -4.71 -4.64
N MET A 84 -1.32 -4.09 -5.80
CA MET A 84 -2.39 -3.16 -6.11
C MET A 84 -3.31 -3.80 -7.15
N GLU A 85 -4.62 -3.60 -7.07
CA GLU A 85 -5.54 -4.15 -8.06
C GLU A 85 -5.26 -3.65 -9.48
N GLY A 86 -4.84 -2.38 -9.60
CA GLY A 86 -4.40 -1.80 -10.85
C GLY A 86 -3.15 -2.48 -11.44
N THR A 87 -2.26 -3.03 -10.60
CA THR A 87 -1.13 -3.84 -11.05
C THR A 87 -1.62 -5.03 -11.86
N LEU A 88 -2.57 -5.78 -11.32
CA LEU A 88 -3.05 -7.01 -11.96
C LEU A 88 -3.84 -6.69 -13.22
N ARG A 89 -4.76 -5.72 -13.14
CA ARG A 89 -5.65 -5.41 -14.25
C ARG A 89 -5.00 -4.58 -15.36
N ASP A 90 -4.41 -3.44 -14.99
CA ASP A 90 -4.00 -2.42 -15.97
C ASP A 90 -2.58 -2.65 -16.49
N TYR A 91 -1.66 -3.11 -15.64
CA TYR A 91 -0.27 -3.38 -16.05
C TYR A 91 -0.07 -4.83 -16.52
N GLN A 92 -0.59 -5.81 -15.80
CA GLN A 92 -0.41 -7.23 -16.12
C GLN A 92 -1.58 -7.83 -16.93
N GLN A 93 -2.63 -7.03 -17.20
CA GLN A 93 -3.79 -7.38 -18.04
C GLN A 93 -4.49 -8.69 -17.65
N MET A 94 -4.51 -8.98 -16.36
CA MET A 94 -5.16 -10.16 -15.82
C MET A 94 -6.68 -9.99 -15.79
N ASN A 95 -7.39 -11.06 -16.12
CA ASN A 95 -8.82 -11.18 -15.82
C ASN A 95 -9.04 -11.50 -14.33
N VAL A 96 -10.31 -11.50 -13.89
CA VAL A 96 -10.70 -11.70 -12.47
C VAL A 96 -10.21 -13.06 -11.93
N GLU A 97 -10.26 -14.12 -12.74
CA GLU A 97 -9.83 -15.46 -12.31
C GLU A 97 -8.31 -15.54 -12.13
N GLN A 98 -7.55 -14.99 -13.07
CA GLN A 98 -6.10 -14.91 -13.00
C GLN A 98 -5.66 -14.04 -11.81
N ALA A 99 -6.34 -12.91 -11.61
CA ALA A 99 -6.07 -12.02 -10.49
C ALA A 99 -6.34 -12.69 -9.12
N LEU A 100 -7.40 -13.51 -9.01
CA LEU A 100 -7.67 -14.27 -7.79
C LEU A 100 -6.55 -15.27 -7.48
N ILE A 101 -6.05 -15.97 -8.50
CA ILE A 101 -4.91 -16.88 -8.33
C ILE A 101 -3.67 -16.11 -7.87
N ALA A 102 -3.39 -14.97 -8.50
CA ALA A 102 -2.25 -14.13 -8.11
C ALA A 102 -2.35 -13.62 -6.66
N TYR A 103 -3.55 -13.19 -6.23
CA TYR A 103 -3.79 -12.82 -4.84
C TYR A 103 -3.57 -13.98 -3.87
N LYS A 104 -4.09 -15.17 -4.18
CA LYS A 104 -3.91 -16.36 -3.33
C LYS A 104 -2.43 -16.70 -3.17
N ASN A 105 -1.68 -16.73 -4.26
CA ASN A 105 -0.26 -17.05 -4.23
C ASN A 105 0.52 -16.09 -3.32
N ILE A 106 0.34 -14.77 -3.47
CA ILE A 106 1.07 -13.82 -2.62
C ILE A 106 0.59 -13.84 -1.16
N ILE A 107 -0.67 -14.15 -0.89
CA ILE A 107 -1.20 -14.34 0.47
C ILE A 107 -0.56 -15.56 1.11
N ASP A 108 -0.44 -16.68 0.40
CA ASP A 108 0.20 -17.91 0.90
C ASP A 108 1.67 -17.70 1.23
N GLU A 109 2.41 -16.99 0.38
CA GLU A 109 3.80 -16.59 0.65
C GLU A 109 3.91 -15.75 1.93
N VAL A 110 3.00 -14.80 2.14
CA VAL A 110 2.97 -13.98 3.35
C VAL A 110 2.63 -14.80 4.58
N LYS A 111 1.65 -15.71 4.48
CA LYS A 111 1.30 -16.65 5.57
C LYS A 111 2.48 -17.55 5.92
N ALA A 112 3.19 -18.10 4.93
CA ALA A 112 4.32 -19.00 5.13
C ALA A 112 5.45 -18.38 5.97
N VAL A 113 5.63 -17.06 5.91
CA VAL A 113 6.64 -16.32 6.69
C VAL A 113 6.07 -15.59 7.91
N ASN A 114 4.81 -15.86 8.26
CA ASN A 114 4.08 -15.15 9.32
C ASN A 114 4.21 -13.61 9.17
N GLY A 115 4.00 -13.14 7.94
CA GLY A 115 4.13 -11.74 7.55
C GLY A 115 2.83 -10.95 7.71
N THR A 116 2.84 -9.70 7.24
CA THR A 116 1.66 -8.85 7.17
C THR A 116 1.26 -8.67 5.70
N TYR A 117 0.06 -9.09 5.35
CA TYR A 117 -0.49 -8.86 4.02
C TYR A 117 -1.20 -7.50 3.95
N ILE A 118 -0.75 -6.64 3.05
CA ILE A 118 -1.39 -5.37 2.73
C ILE A 118 -1.58 -5.31 1.21
N SER A 119 -2.81 -5.06 0.77
CA SER A 119 -3.13 -4.75 -0.62
C SER A 119 -3.66 -3.32 -0.77
N LEU A 120 -3.44 -2.71 -1.92
CA LEU A 120 -3.96 -1.40 -2.25
C LEU A 120 -5.15 -1.56 -3.20
N TRP A 121 -6.26 -0.90 -2.86
CA TRP A 121 -7.48 -0.87 -3.66
C TRP A 121 -8.00 0.55 -3.77
N HIS A 122 -8.52 0.91 -4.94
CA HIS A 122 -9.18 2.19 -5.19
C HIS A 122 -10.70 2.03 -5.08
N THR A 123 -11.39 3.08 -4.66
CA THR A 123 -12.85 3.06 -4.55
C THR A 123 -13.54 2.78 -5.88
N GLU A 124 -12.93 3.19 -7.00
CA GLU A 124 -13.42 2.91 -8.34
C GLU A 124 -13.44 1.40 -8.64
N SER A 125 -12.40 0.67 -8.22
CA SER A 125 -12.24 -0.75 -8.55
C SER A 125 -13.26 -1.65 -7.85
N VAL A 126 -13.79 -1.23 -6.69
CA VAL A 126 -14.86 -1.96 -5.99
C VAL A 126 -16.27 -1.46 -6.35
N SER A 127 -16.40 -0.57 -7.33
CA SER A 127 -17.70 -0.05 -7.79
C SER A 127 -18.50 -1.07 -8.60
N ASP A 128 -17.85 -2.10 -9.09
CA ASP A 128 -18.40 -3.14 -9.99
C ASP A 128 -19.01 -2.57 -11.29
N LYS A 129 -18.43 -1.48 -11.81
CA LYS A 129 -18.90 -0.79 -13.01
C LYS A 129 -17.82 -0.72 -14.09
N ASN A 130 -18.27 -0.62 -15.34
CA ASN A 130 -17.42 -0.47 -16.52
C ASN A 130 -16.30 -1.54 -16.56
N ARG A 131 -15.05 -1.11 -16.60
CA ARG A 131 -13.87 -1.95 -16.64
C ARG A 131 -13.63 -2.77 -15.35
N TRP A 132 -14.39 -2.49 -14.28
CA TRP A 132 -14.22 -3.10 -12.97
C TRP A 132 -15.30 -4.15 -12.64
N VAL A 133 -16.12 -4.56 -13.63
CA VAL A 133 -17.12 -5.62 -13.43
C VAL A 133 -16.44 -6.91 -12.95
N GLY A 134 -16.96 -7.50 -11.86
CA GLY A 134 -16.42 -8.70 -11.21
C GLY A 134 -15.29 -8.44 -10.20
N TRP A 135 -14.71 -7.22 -10.16
CA TRP A 135 -13.61 -6.91 -9.25
C TRP A 135 -14.05 -6.73 -7.79
N ARG A 136 -15.32 -6.37 -7.58
CA ARG A 136 -15.87 -6.34 -6.22
C ARG A 136 -15.94 -7.74 -5.61
N GLU A 137 -16.46 -8.71 -6.35
CA GLU A 137 -16.50 -10.11 -5.92
C GLU A 137 -15.10 -10.68 -5.70
N LEU A 138 -14.15 -10.31 -6.57
CA LEU A 138 -12.73 -10.64 -6.39
C LEU A 138 -12.18 -10.08 -5.08
N TYR A 139 -12.49 -8.82 -4.75
CA TYR A 139 -12.08 -8.19 -3.50
C TYR A 139 -12.60 -8.96 -2.28
N GLU A 140 -13.89 -9.34 -2.29
CA GLU A 140 -14.52 -10.11 -1.21
C GLU A 140 -13.84 -11.50 -1.07
N LYS A 141 -13.67 -12.23 -2.18
CA LYS A 141 -12.99 -13.54 -2.19
C LYS A 141 -11.53 -13.47 -1.71
N MET A 142 -10.82 -12.41 -2.06
CA MET A 142 -9.44 -12.18 -1.61
C MET A 142 -9.38 -11.97 -0.10
N ILE A 143 -10.29 -11.17 0.47
CA ILE A 143 -10.39 -10.97 1.91
C ILE A 143 -10.70 -12.28 2.64
N ASP A 144 -11.70 -13.02 2.19
CA ASP A 144 -12.10 -14.30 2.79
C ASP A 144 -10.91 -15.28 2.80
N TYR A 145 -10.17 -15.34 1.70
CA TYR A 145 -8.98 -16.17 1.61
C TYR A 145 -7.84 -15.70 2.52
N ALA A 146 -7.66 -14.41 2.67
CA ALA A 146 -6.61 -13.88 3.55
C ALA A 146 -6.91 -14.17 5.03
N LEU A 147 -8.19 -14.23 5.41
CA LEU A 147 -8.65 -14.47 6.78
C LEU A 147 -8.80 -15.96 7.14
N SER A 148 -8.83 -16.85 6.15
CA SER A 148 -8.87 -18.29 6.36
C SER A 148 -7.46 -18.82 6.70
#